data_8a8561e71a3f2ed91fb6c32e5ab4a61a
#
_entry.id   8a8561e71a3f2ed91fb6c32e5ab4a61a
#
_cell.length_a   1.000
_cell.length_b   1.000
_cell.length_c   1.000
_cell.angle_alpha   90.00
_cell.angle_beta   90.00
_cell.angle_gamma   90.00
#
_symmetry.space_group_name_H-M   'P 1'
#
loop_
_entity.id
_entity.type
_entity.pdbx_description
1 polymer ?
#
loop_
_entity_poly.entity_id
_entity_poly.type
_entity_poly.pdbx_seq_one_letter_code
_entity_poly.pdbx_strand_id
1 'polypeptide(L)'
;MNYWLVKSEPDVWSIEMQMKAGKKGVVWDGVRNFQASNNLKKMKKGDLCFFYHSNIGKEIVGIVKVIKEAFIDPTDEKKKFVAVKVSFKKYLKKSI
;
A
#
# COMPACT_ATOMS: atom_id res chain seq x y z
N MET A 1 3.71 -6.76 15.57
CA MET A 1 3.62 -6.58 14.10
C MET A 1 2.24 -6.96 13.64
N ASN A 2 1.60 -6.11 12.85
CA ASN A 2 0.28 -6.38 12.28
C ASN A 2 0.37 -6.59 10.78
N TYR A 3 -0.65 -7.27 10.25
CA TYR A 3 -0.79 -7.49 8.82
C TYR A 3 -1.99 -6.71 8.32
N TRP A 4 -1.83 -6.09 7.16
CA TRP A 4 -2.84 -5.25 6.56
C TRP A 4 -3.06 -5.67 5.11
N LEU A 5 -4.12 -5.18 4.51
CA LEU A 5 -4.41 -5.40 3.09
C LEU A 5 -4.44 -4.05 2.38
N VAL A 6 -3.63 -3.90 1.34
CA VAL A 6 -3.67 -2.73 0.49
C VAL A 6 -4.10 -3.15 -0.91
N LYS A 7 -5.00 -2.41 -1.50
CA LYS A 7 -5.58 -2.72 -2.81
C LYS A 7 -5.09 -1.73 -3.85
N SER A 8 -4.73 -2.24 -5.01
CA SER A 8 -4.31 -1.40 -6.12
C SER A 8 -4.79 -1.99 -7.44
N GLU A 9 -5.15 -1.11 -8.36
CA GLU A 9 -5.46 -1.52 -9.73
C GLU A 9 -4.14 -1.72 -10.47
N PRO A 10 -3.92 -2.90 -11.13
CA PRO A 10 -2.66 -3.17 -11.81
C PRO A 10 -2.32 -2.15 -12.90
N ASP A 11 -3.33 -1.54 -13.51
CA ASP A 11 -3.12 -0.50 -14.53
C ASP A 11 -2.53 0.77 -13.96
N VAL A 12 -2.79 1.04 -12.67
CA VAL A 12 -2.35 2.26 -12.00
C VAL A 12 -1.05 2.02 -11.24
N TRP A 13 -1.02 0.96 -10.42
CA TRP A 13 0.16 0.61 -9.64
C TRP A 13 0.21 -0.90 -9.43
N SER A 14 1.09 -1.57 -10.16
CA SER A 14 1.24 -3.02 -10.09
C SER A 14 2.32 -3.42 -9.10
N ILE A 15 2.34 -4.71 -8.76
CA ILE A 15 3.40 -5.25 -7.89
C ILE A 15 4.77 -5.11 -8.56
N GLU A 16 4.84 -5.20 -9.89
CA GLU A 16 6.08 -5.01 -10.64
C GLU A 16 6.60 -3.59 -10.51
N MET A 17 5.72 -2.59 -10.54
CA MET A 17 6.10 -1.19 -10.32
C MET A 17 6.61 -0.99 -8.89
N GLN A 18 5.96 -1.64 -7.91
CA GLN A 18 6.39 -1.59 -6.52
C GLN A 18 7.76 -2.23 -6.34
N MET A 19 8.00 -3.35 -7.03
CA MET A 19 9.28 -4.04 -7.00
C MET A 19 10.40 -3.15 -7.55
N LYS A 20 10.13 -2.45 -8.64
CA LYS A 20 11.11 -1.53 -9.24
C LYS A 20 11.42 -0.33 -8.36
N ALA A 21 10.50 0.09 -7.52
CA ALA A 21 10.73 1.16 -6.57
C ALA A 21 11.72 0.77 -5.48
N GLY A 22 11.87 -0.54 -5.22
CA GLY A 22 12.89 -1.08 -4.34
C GLY A 22 12.75 -0.63 -2.89
N LYS A 23 13.90 -0.53 -2.22
CA LYS A 23 13.94 -0.20 -0.79
C LYS A 23 13.56 1.24 -0.48
N LYS A 24 13.68 2.13 -1.46
CA LYS A 24 13.25 3.52 -1.28
C LYS A 24 11.76 3.62 -1.00
N GLY A 25 11.00 2.67 -1.54
CA GLY A 25 9.57 2.63 -1.35
C GLY A 25 8.83 3.72 -2.12
N VAL A 26 7.53 3.74 -1.90
CA VAL A 26 6.65 4.74 -2.53
C VAL A 26 5.65 5.22 -1.49
N VAL A 27 5.17 6.44 -1.70
CA VAL A 27 4.07 6.99 -0.90
C VAL A 27 2.78 6.33 -1.38
N TRP A 28 2.08 5.68 -0.46
CA TRP A 28 0.78 5.06 -0.75
C TRP A 28 -0.29 6.12 -0.53
N ASP A 29 -0.58 6.86 -1.58
CA ASP A 29 -1.48 8.00 -1.54
C ASP A 29 -2.78 7.69 -2.29
N GLY A 30 -3.64 8.69 -2.40
CA GLY A 30 -4.87 8.58 -3.17
C GLY A 30 -5.99 7.83 -2.47
N VAL A 31 -5.81 7.42 -1.23
CA VAL A 31 -6.87 6.75 -0.45
C VAL A 31 -7.92 7.79 -0.08
N ARG A 32 -9.16 7.58 -0.53
CA ARG A 32 -10.26 8.53 -0.32
C ARG A 32 -11.45 7.90 0.40
N ASN A 33 -11.25 6.76 1.04
CA ASN A 33 -12.23 6.08 1.86
C ASN A 33 -11.84 6.25 3.33
N PHE A 34 -12.75 6.72 4.17
CA PHE A 34 -12.43 7.00 5.57
C PHE A 34 -12.02 5.76 6.34
N GLN A 35 -12.66 4.62 6.08
CA GLN A 35 -12.30 3.37 6.75
C GLN A 35 -10.87 2.94 6.39
N ALA A 36 -10.54 3.01 5.11
CA ALA A 36 -9.19 2.67 4.64
C ALA A 36 -8.16 3.65 5.20
N SER A 37 -8.49 4.94 5.23
CA SER A 37 -7.61 5.96 5.81
C SER A 37 -7.37 5.72 7.29
N ASN A 38 -8.42 5.33 8.03
CA ASN A 38 -8.27 4.99 9.44
C ASN A 38 -7.34 3.80 9.65
N ASN A 39 -7.40 2.81 8.74
CA ASN A 39 -6.48 1.68 8.79
C ASN A 39 -5.04 2.14 8.56
N LEU A 40 -4.81 3.05 7.60
CA LEU A 40 -3.48 3.61 7.38
C LEU A 40 -2.94 4.29 8.64
N LYS A 41 -3.79 5.01 9.36
CA LYS A 41 -3.41 5.68 10.61
C LYS A 41 -2.96 4.70 11.68
N LYS A 42 -3.45 3.47 11.65
CA LYS A 42 -3.11 2.44 12.63
C LYS A 42 -1.84 1.68 12.27
N MET A 43 -1.38 1.78 11.04
CA MET A 43 -0.20 1.07 10.58
C MET A 43 1.05 1.59 11.26
N LYS A 44 1.94 0.68 11.65
CA LYS A 44 3.20 0.99 12.31
C LYS A 44 4.36 0.65 11.40
N LYS A 45 5.43 1.40 11.52
CA LYS A 45 6.67 1.11 10.79
C LYS A 45 7.09 -0.33 11.07
N GLY A 46 7.33 -1.10 10.01
CA GLY A 46 7.66 -2.52 10.11
C GLY A 46 6.48 -3.44 9.88
N ASP A 47 5.25 -2.95 9.91
CA ASP A 47 4.09 -3.76 9.61
C ASP A 47 4.13 -4.22 8.15
N LEU A 48 3.50 -5.37 7.89
CA LEU A 48 3.44 -5.95 6.54
C LEU A 48 2.05 -5.77 5.95
N CYS A 49 2.00 -5.50 4.66
CA CYS A 49 0.74 -5.36 3.94
C CYS A 49 0.70 -6.36 2.80
N PHE A 50 -0.41 -7.09 2.69
CA PHE A 50 -0.68 -7.90 1.52
C PHE A 50 -1.08 -6.97 0.38
N PHE A 51 -0.41 -7.11 -0.75
CA PHE A 51 -0.63 -6.28 -1.93
C PHE A 51 -1.64 -7.00 -2.84
N TYR A 52 -2.83 -6.45 -2.95
CA TYR A 52 -3.94 -7.05 -3.68
C TYR A 52 -4.17 -6.30 -4.99
N HIS A 53 -4.17 -7.03 -6.11
CA HIS A 53 -4.58 -6.49 -7.40
C HIS A 53 -6.10 -6.55 -7.49
N SER A 54 -6.75 -5.39 -7.56
CA SER A 54 -8.18 -5.30 -7.76
C SER A 54 -8.48 -5.16 -9.25
N ASN A 55 -9.73 -5.34 -9.65
CA ASN A 55 -10.24 -5.29 -11.02
C ASN A 55 -9.76 -6.44 -11.89
N ILE A 56 -8.47 -6.51 -12.20
CA ILE A 56 -7.92 -7.53 -13.10
C ILE A 56 -7.17 -8.54 -12.25
N GLY A 57 -7.57 -9.81 -12.34
CA GLY A 57 -6.91 -10.89 -11.63
C GLY A 57 -7.35 -11.06 -10.19
N LYS A 58 -7.77 -10.01 -9.49
CA LYS A 58 -8.32 -10.04 -8.12
C LYS A 58 -7.57 -11.01 -7.21
N GLU A 59 -6.28 -10.77 -6.99
CA GLU A 59 -5.46 -11.71 -6.24
C GLU A 59 -4.39 -10.99 -5.42
N ILE A 60 -3.92 -11.63 -4.36
CA ILE A 60 -2.80 -11.14 -3.57
C ILE A 60 -1.52 -11.54 -4.30
N VAL A 61 -0.74 -10.56 -4.71
CA VAL A 61 0.42 -10.79 -5.58
C VAL A 61 1.75 -10.50 -4.91
N GLY A 62 1.74 -9.93 -3.71
CA GLY A 62 2.98 -9.64 -3.03
C GLY A 62 2.79 -9.11 -1.63
N ILE A 63 3.89 -8.78 -0.99
CA ILE A 63 3.92 -8.20 0.35
C ILE A 63 4.78 -6.96 0.31
N VAL A 64 4.29 -5.87 0.91
CA VAL A 64 5.04 -4.64 1.11
C VAL A 64 5.16 -4.36 2.61
N LYS A 65 6.14 -3.55 2.96
CA LYS A 65 6.43 -3.21 4.35
C LYS A 65 6.25 -1.72 4.57
N VAL A 66 5.59 -1.35 5.66
CA VAL A 66 5.44 0.06 6.04
C VAL A 66 6.79 0.59 6.51
N ILE A 67 7.30 1.60 5.83
CA ILE A 67 8.57 2.22 6.18
C ILE A 67 8.41 3.63 6.74
N LYS A 68 7.22 4.21 6.61
CA LYS A 68 6.87 5.49 7.24
C LYS A 68 5.40 5.47 7.63
N GLU A 69 5.14 5.79 8.88
CA GLU A 69 3.78 5.84 9.43
C GLU A 69 2.98 6.99 8.83
N ALA A 70 1.67 6.99 9.08
CA ALA A 70 0.72 7.89 8.43
C ALA A 70 1.13 9.37 8.54
N PHE A 71 1.00 10.06 7.43
CA PHE A 71 1.18 11.49 7.32
C PHE A 71 0.12 12.03 6.38
N ILE A 72 -0.07 13.33 6.35
CA ILE A 72 -1.09 13.93 5.48
C ILE A 72 -0.74 13.63 4.03
N ASP A 73 -1.74 13.09 3.30
CA ASP A 73 -1.59 12.73 1.90
C ASP A 73 -1.28 14.00 1.09
N PRO A 74 -0.12 14.05 0.42
CA PRO A 74 0.27 15.24 -0.33
C PRO A 74 -0.63 15.51 -1.54
N THR A 75 -1.41 14.52 -1.98
CA THR A 75 -2.34 14.69 -3.10
C THR A 75 -3.73 15.16 -2.65
N ASP A 76 -3.97 15.25 -1.35
CA ASP A 76 -5.26 15.70 -0.81
C ASP A 76 -5.18 17.18 -0.42
N GLU A 77 -5.76 18.03 -1.25
CA GLU A 77 -5.77 19.46 -1.03
C GLU A 77 -6.50 19.86 0.27
N LYS A 78 -7.51 19.08 0.65
CA LYS A 78 -8.31 19.34 1.85
C LYS A 78 -7.65 18.81 3.12
N LYS A 79 -6.58 18.06 3.00
CA LYS A 79 -5.81 17.51 4.12
C LYS A 79 -6.64 16.65 5.07
N LYS A 80 -7.62 15.92 4.53
CA LYS A 80 -8.51 15.05 5.31
C LYS A 80 -8.01 13.61 5.37
N PHE A 81 -7.25 13.18 4.37
CA PHE A 81 -6.79 11.80 4.24
C PHE A 81 -5.30 11.70 4.46
N VAL A 82 -4.87 10.50 4.82
CA VAL A 82 -3.45 10.25 5.11
C VAL A 82 -2.88 9.27 4.12
N ALA A 83 -1.56 9.22 4.08
CA ALA A 83 -0.79 8.28 3.29
C ALA A 83 0.24 7.62 4.19
N VAL A 84 0.75 6.48 3.76
CA VAL A 84 1.91 5.83 4.39
C VAL A 84 2.95 5.61 3.31
N LYS A 85 4.16 5.28 3.70
CA LYS A 85 5.20 4.91 2.74
C LYS A 85 5.50 3.44 2.90
N VAL A 86 5.54 2.71 1.78
CA VAL A 86 5.76 1.27 1.77
C VAL A 86 6.89 0.91 0.81
N SER A 87 7.60 -0.16 1.12
CA SER A 87 8.64 -0.71 0.26
C SER A 87 8.32 -2.15 -0.09
N PHE A 88 8.82 -2.60 -1.23
CA PHE A 88 8.65 -3.98 -1.67
C PHE A 88 9.36 -4.93 -0.72
N LYS A 89 8.68 -6.00 -0.34
CA LYS A 89 9.27 -7.04 0.50
C LYS A 89 9.35 -8.38 -0.22
N LYS A 90 8.25 -8.84 -0.79
CA LYS A 90 8.20 -10.18 -1.36
C LYS A 90 7.17 -10.26 -2.48
N TYR A 91 7.53 -11.00 -3.52
CA TYR A 91 6.62 -11.33 -4.61
C TYR A 91 6.00 -12.70 -4.34
N LEU A 92 4.69 -12.80 -4.49
CA LEU A 92 3.97 -14.06 -4.32
C LEU A 92 3.66 -14.64 -5.69
N LYS A 93 4.21 -15.81 -5.97
CA LYS A 93 4.06 -16.45 -7.29
C LYS A 93 2.68 -17.06 -7.49
N LYS A 94 2.01 -17.41 -6.40
CA LYS A 94 0.69 -18.01 -6.47
C LYS A 94 -0.34 -17.04 -5.90
N SER A 95 -1.42 -16.84 -6.63
CA SER A 95 -2.57 -16.10 -6.14
C SER A 95 -3.30 -16.94 -5.09
N ILE A 96 -3.84 -16.24 -4.15
CA ILE A 96 -4.63 -16.86 -3.08
C ILE A 96 -6.05 -16.36 -3.17
#